data_926004a69f0ffc48f64117de9e2a6d8a
#
_entry.id   926004a69f0ffc48f64117de9e2a6d8a
#
_cell.length_a   1.000
_cell.length_b   1.000
_cell.length_c   1.000
_cell.angle_alpha   90.00
_cell.angle_beta   90.00
_cell.angle_gamma   90.00
#
_symmetry.space_group_name_H-M   'P 1'
#
loop_
_entity.id
_entity.type
_entity.pdbx_description
1 polymer ?
#
loop_
_entity_poly.entity_id
_entity_poly.type
_entity_poly.pdbx_seq_one_letter_code
_entity_poly.pdbx_strand_id
1 'polypeptide(L)'
;MLSSEALPVIALRAAAAARRFRIFLVVGAIGLAVNQGLLYLLVAETGTRVATASPFAIAGSMVVTFLLNEHWTWRDRGTGALWRRASMYGVINSGGLIINWLVLVTLTHFGLNYLLANLIGAGVAAIWNFGLNHALTWR
;
A
#
# COMPACT_ATOMS: atom_id res chain seq x y z
N MET A 1 -31.76 17.58 -14.98
CA MET A 1 -32.49 17.32 -13.72
C MET A 1 -32.28 15.86 -13.34
N LEU A 2 -31.53 15.59 -12.26
CA LEU A 2 -31.40 14.23 -11.72
C LEU A 2 -32.79 13.87 -11.10
N SER A 3 -33.30 12.69 -11.40
CA SER A 3 -34.58 12.23 -10.79
C SER A 3 -34.40 12.14 -9.26
N SER A 4 -35.48 12.39 -8.51
CA SER A 4 -35.45 12.35 -7.04
C SER A 4 -34.99 11.00 -6.47
N GLU A 5 -35.07 9.93 -7.25
CA GLU A 5 -34.61 8.58 -6.90
C GLU A 5 -33.07 8.41 -7.08
N ALA A 6 -32.43 9.24 -7.91
CA ALA A 6 -30.97 9.14 -8.16
C ALA A 6 -30.14 9.70 -6.99
N LEU A 7 -30.63 10.69 -6.27
CA LEU A 7 -29.95 11.32 -5.15
C LEU A 7 -29.62 10.35 -4.00
N PRO A 8 -30.56 9.52 -3.50
CA PRO A 8 -30.24 8.57 -2.43
C PRO A 8 -29.25 7.48 -2.88
N VAL A 9 -29.30 7.06 -4.15
CA VAL A 9 -28.36 6.07 -4.69
C VAL A 9 -26.93 6.65 -4.76
N ILE A 10 -26.80 7.90 -5.20
CA ILE A 10 -25.49 8.59 -5.25
C ILE A 10 -24.93 8.77 -3.83
N ALA A 11 -25.76 9.18 -2.87
CA ALA A 11 -25.35 9.35 -1.47
C ALA A 11 -24.87 8.03 -0.85
N LEU A 12 -25.57 6.92 -1.09
CA LEU A 12 -25.19 5.59 -0.61
C LEU A 12 -23.88 5.11 -1.23
N ARG A 13 -23.68 5.36 -2.52
CA ARG A 13 -22.40 5.03 -3.21
C ARG A 13 -21.25 5.87 -2.66
N ALA A 14 -21.46 7.15 -2.43
CA ALA A 14 -20.47 8.04 -1.84
C ALA A 14 -20.11 7.63 -0.41
N ALA A 15 -21.08 7.27 0.41
CA ALA A 15 -20.84 6.78 1.77
C ALA A 15 -20.07 5.46 1.78
N ALA A 16 -20.38 4.52 0.88
CA ALA A 16 -19.65 3.27 0.73
C ALA A 16 -18.21 3.51 0.28
N ALA A 17 -17.99 4.42 -0.66
CA ALA A 17 -16.66 4.80 -1.12
C ALA A 17 -15.83 5.46 0.00
N ALA A 18 -16.43 6.38 0.76
CA ALA A 18 -15.78 7.03 1.90
C ALA A 18 -15.41 6.04 3.01
N ARG A 19 -16.27 5.04 3.27
CA ARG A 19 -15.96 3.97 4.23
C ARG A 19 -14.77 3.13 3.76
N ARG A 20 -14.75 2.70 2.49
CA ARG A 20 -13.63 1.95 1.91
C ARG A 20 -12.33 2.74 1.95
N PHE A 21 -12.38 4.02 1.64
CA PHE A 21 -11.22 4.90 1.70
C PHE A 21 -10.64 4.99 3.11
N ARG A 22 -11.50 5.14 4.14
CA ARG A 22 -11.04 5.13 5.55
C ARG A 22 -10.35 3.82 5.94
N ILE A 23 -10.96 2.68 5.58
CA ILE A 23 -10.35 1.36 5.85
C ILE A 23 -9.01 1.24 5.11
N PHE A 24 -8.96 1.65 3.84
CA PHE A 24 -7.73 1.66 3.04
C PHE A 24 -6.62 2.50 3.70
N LEU A 25 -6.94 3.67 4.24
CA LEU A 25 -5.97 4.50 4.98
C LEU A 25 -5.46 3.79 6.24
N VAL A 26 -6.35 3.12 7.00
CA VAL A 26 -5.95 2.34 8.19
C VAL A 26 -5.04 1.17 7.79
N VAL A 27 -5.40 0.44 6.75
CA VAL A 27 -4.58 -0.67 6.21
C VAL A 27 -3.22 -0.14 5.74
N GLY A 28 -3.20 1.02 5.06
CA GLY A 28 -1.96 1.68 4.64
C GLY A 28 -1.08 2.08 5.82
N ALA A 29 -1.67 2.62 6.89
CA ALA A 29 -0.95 2.96 8.13
C ALA A 29 -0.36 1.72 8.82
N ILE A 30 -1.12 0.62 8.89
CA ILE A 30 -0.61 -0.67 9.40
C ILE A 30 0.54 -1.18 8.54
N GLY A 31 0.39 -1.15 7.22
CA GLY A 31 1.45 -1.55 6.29
C GLY A 31 2.72 -0.73 6.46
N LEU A 32 2.58 0.57 6.63
CA LEU A 32 3.71 1.46 6.89
C LEU A 32 4.40 1.13 8.23
N ALA A 33 3.63 0.89 9.29
CA ALA A 33 4.18 0.50 10.59
C ALA A 33 4.93 -0.85 10.50
N VAL A 34 4.40 -1.83 9.79
CA VAL A 34 5.06 -3.12 9.53
C VAL A 34 6.34 -2.92 8.74
N ASN A 35 6.30 -2.12 7.66
CA ASN A 35 7.48 -1.83 6.85
C ASN A 35 8.59 -1.15 7.68
N GLN A 36 8.25 -0.11 8.43
CA GLN A 36 9.21 0.60 9.29
C GLN A 36 9.78 -0.32 10.38
N GLY A 37 8.94 -1.12 11.03
CA GLY A 37 9.37 -2.09 12.03
C GLY A 37 10.32 -3.14 11.47
N LEU A 38 10.00 -3.74 10.33
CA LEU A 38 10.86 -4.71 9.65
C LEU A 38 12.18 -4.07 9.20
N LEU A 39 12.13 -2.87 8.64
CA LEU A 39 13.34 -2.16 8.22
C LEU A 39 14.24 -1.85 9.42
N TYR A 40 13.67 -1.37 10.52
CA TYR A 40 14.41 -1.12 11.76
C TYR A 40 15.07 -2.41 12.29
N LEU A 41 14.32 -3.50 12.41
CA LEU A 41 14.84 -4.78 12.88
C LEU A 41 15.99 -5.30 12.01
N LEU A 42 15.81 -5.26 10.69
CA LEU A 42 16.86 -5.73 9.77
C LEU A 42 18.11 -4.85 9.78
N VAL A 43 17.97 -3.54 9.93
CA VAL A 43 19.13 -2.63 9.91
C VAL A 43 19.78 -2.53 11.29
N ALA A 44 18.99 -2.26 12.34
CA ALA A 44 19.52 -1.96 13.67
C ALA A 44 19.93 -3.21 14.44
N GLU A 45 19.16 -4.30 14.34
CA GLU A 45 19.40 -5.51 15.15
C GLU A 45 20.31 -6.52 14.44
N THR A 46 20.26 -6.61 13.09
CA THR A 46 21.07 -7.58 12.35
C THR A 46 22.27 -6.95 11.63
N GLY A 47 22.38 -5.63 11.59
CA GLY A 47 23.44 -4.92 10.87
C GLY A 47 23.32 -4.99 9.34
N THR A 48 22.17 -5.40 8.81
CA THR A 48 21.94 -5.50 7.36
C THR A 48 21.96 -4.10 6.73
N ARG A 49 22.59 -3.96 5.56
CA ARG A 49 22.62 -2.70 4.82
C ARG A 49 21.20 -2.29 4.41
N VAL A 50 20.88 -1.00 4.53
CA VAL A 50 19.56 -0.42 4.19
C VAL A 50 19.10 -0.83 2.79
N ALA A 51 19.97 -0.76 1.78
CA ALA A 51 19.64 -1.13 0.41
C ALA A 51 19.23 -2.60 0.27
N THR A 52 19.77 -3.49 1.10
CA THR A 52 19.43 -4.92 1.12
C THR A 52 18.20 -5.19 1.98
N ALA A 53 18.07 -4.53 3.13
CA ALA A 53 16.97 -4.72 4.08
C ALA A 53 15.63 -4.21 3.52
N SER A 54 15.64 -3.09 2.80
CA SER A 54 14.43 -2.40 2.35
C SER A 54 13.50 -3.26 1.46
N PRO A 55 13.96 -3.97 0.42
CA PRO A 55 13.09 -4.83 -0.37
C PRO A 55 12.37 -5.89 0.46
N PHE A 56 13.03 -6.49 1.46
CA PHE A 56 12.41 -7.49 2.34
C PHE A 56 11.39 -6.85 3.28
N ALA A 57 11.68 -5.67 3.84
CA ALA A 57 10.75 -4.93 4.68
C ALA A 57 9.49 -4.53 3.90
N ILE A 58 9.65 -4.05 2.68
CA ILE A 58 8.52 -3.68 1.80
C ILE A 58 7.73 -4.92 1.40
N ALA A 59 8.39 -6.01 0.97
CA ALA A 59 7.71 -7.25 0.59
C ALA A 59 6.91 -7.84 1.76
N GLY A 60 7.46 -7.86 2.97
CA GLY A 60 6.75 -8.28 4.17
C GLY A 60 5.49 -7.45 4.46
N SER A 61 5.60 -6.13 4.35
CA SER A 61 4.46 -5.23 4.51
C SER A 61 3.40 -5.41 3.41
N MET A 62 3.82 -5.71 2.17
CA MET A 62 2.90 -6.00 1.06
C MET A 62 2.03 -7.22 1.32
N VAL A 63 2.60 -8.29 1.89
CA VAL A 63 1.83 -9.48 2.27
C VAL A 63 0.76 -9.12 3.30
N VAL A 64 1.14 -8.40 4.35
CA VAL A 64 0.21 -7.97 5.41
C VAL A 64 -0.89 -7.08 4.84
N THR A 65 -0.54 -6.07 4.05
CA THR A 65 -1.53 -5.15 3.47
C THR A 65 -2.43 -5.83 2.45
N PHE A 66 -1.92 -6.78 1.67
CA PHE A 66 -2.75 -7.59 0.77
C PHE A 66 -3.81 -8.38 1.55
N LEU A 67 -3.42 -9.09 2.60
CA LEU A 67 -4.34 -9.88 3.41
C LEU A 67 -5.40 -9.00 4.10
N LEU A 68 -5.00 -7.85 4.63
CA LEU A 68 -5.93 -6.90 5.23
C LEU A 68 -6.88 -6.29 4.19
N ASN A 69 -6.39 -5.92 3.02
CA ASN A 69 -7.23 -5.41 1.94
C ASN A 69 -8.23 -6.45 1.45
N GLU A 70 -7.80 -7.69 1.27
CA GLU A 70 -8.67 -8.79 0.82
C GLU A 70 -9.80 -9.06 1.83
N HIS A 71 -9.47 -9.13 3.13
CA HIS A 71 -10.45 -9.52 4.16
C HIS A 71 -11.24 -8.34 4.73
N TRP A 72 -10.76 -7.12 4.62
CA TRP A 72 -11.37 -5.96 5.26
C TRP A 72 -11.85 -4.91 4.27
N THR A 73 -10.97 -4.39 3.41
CA THR A 73 -11.31 -3.29 2.50
C THR A 73 -12.25 -3.74 1.38
N TRP A 74 -12.00 -4.91 0.81
CA TRP A 74 -12.67 -5.42 -0.39
C TRP A 74 -13.48 -6.69 -0.16
N ARG A 75 -13.84 -6.94 1.08
CA ARG A 75 -14.60 -8.11 1.53
C ARG A 75 -15.86 -8.40 0.71
N ASP A 76 -16.49 -7.39 0.19
CA ASP A 76 -17.74 -7.44 -0.58
C ASP A 76 -17.53 -7.56 -2.10
N ARG A 77 -16.29 -7.54 -2.58
CA ARG A 77 -15.94 -7.68 -4.00
C ARG A 77 -15.23 -9.00 -4.35
N GLY A 78 -15.27 -9.95 -3.50
CA GLY A 78 -14.55 -11.21 -3.58
C GLY A 78 -15.00 -12.20 -4.66
N THR A 79 -15.52 -11.74 -5.82
CA THR A 79 -15.87 -12.59 -6.95
C THR A 79 -14.64 -12.79 -7.83
N GLY A 80 -14.14 -14.01 -7.89
CA GLY A 80 -13.00 -14.38 -8.72
C GLY A 80 -11.87 -15.04 -7.95
N ALA A 81 -10.91 -15.59 -8.66
CA ALA A 81 -9.79 -16.30 -8.05
C ALA A 81 -8.92 -15.35 -7.21
N LEU A 82 -8.76 -15.67 -5.92
CA LEU A 82 -7.86 -14.97 -5.00
C LEU A 82 -6.46 -14.80 -5.60
N TRP A 83 -5.97 -15.83 -6.27
CA TRP A 83 -4.65 -15.83 -6.91
C TRP A 83 -4.49 -14.73 -7.99
N ARG A 84 -5.53 -14.49 -8.77
CA ARG A 84 -5.52 -13.41 -9.77
C ARG A 84 -5.37 -12.04 -9.10
N ARG A 85 -6.13 -11.78 -8.03
CA ARG A 85 -6.04 -10.51 -7.29
C ARG A 85 -4.69 -10.37 -6.60
N ALA A 86 -4.18 -11.45 -6.00
CA ALA A 86 -2.85 -11.46 -5.38
C ALA A 86 -1.75 -11.17 -6.41
N SER A 87 -1.81 -11.79 -7.59
CA SER A 87 -0.83 -11.55 -8.66
C SER A 87 -0.88 -10.13 -9.19
N MET A 88 -2.07 -9.57 -9.45
CA MET A 88 -2.22 -8.18 -9.89
C MET A 88 -1.72 -7.20 -8.82
N TYR A 89 -2.09 -7.41 -7.57
CA TYR A 89 -1.62 -6.62 -6.46
C TYR A 89 -0.09 -6.68 -6.34
N GLY A 90 0.48 -7.87 -6.44
CA GLY A 90 1.93 -8.09 -6.40
C GLY A 90 2.66 -7.34 -7.51
N VAL A 91 2.19 -7.45 -8.76
CA VAL A 91 2.79 -6.77 -9.91
C VAL A 91 2.74 -5.25 -9.75
N ILE A 92 1.59 -4.69 -9.41
CA ILE A 92 1.42 -3.23 -9.25
C ILE A 92 2.29 -2.71 -8.11
N ASN A 93 2.27 -3.39 -6.96
CA ASN A 93 3.04 -2.96 -5.80
C ASN A 93 4.55 -3.21 -5.96
N SER A 94 4.99 -4.11 -6.85
CA SER A 94 6.40 -4.24 -7.20
C SER A 94 6.95 -2.96 -7.84
N GLY A 95 6.15 -2.26 -8.66
CA GLY A 95 6.52 -0.93 -9.16
C GLY A 95 6.69 0.08 -8.01
N GLY A 96 5.77 0.10 -7.07
CA GLY A 96 5.86 0.92 -5.85
C GLY A 96 7.06 0.56 -4.98
N LEU A 97 7.41 -0.74 -4.88
CA LEU A 97 8.61 -1.21 -4.19
C LEU A 97 9.87 -0.60 -4.81
N ILE A 98 10.01 -0.66 -6.13
CA ILE A 98 11.17 -0.11 -6.84
C ILE A 98 11.26 1.40 -6.59
N ILE A 99 10.14 2.12 -6.69
CA ILE A 99 10.09 3.57 -6.43
C ILE A 99 10.52 3.87 -4.99
N ASN A 100 9.94 3.20 -4.00
CA ASN A 100 10.31 3.39 -2.60
C ASN A 100 11.79 3.09 -2.36
N TRP A 101 12.28 1.98 -2.88
CA TRP A 101 13.68 1.59 -2.74
C TRP A 101 14.63 2.61 -3.34
N LEU A 102 14.37 3.10 -4.55
CA LEU A 102 15.19 4.13 -5.20
C LEU A 102 15.22 5.42 -4.37
N VAL A 103 14.08 5.90 -3.90
CA VAL A 103 13.98 7.10 -3.07
C VAL A 103 14.75 6.91 -1.76
N LEU A 104 14.52 5.78 -1.08
CA LEU A 104 15.17 5.44 0.18
C LEU A 104 16.69 5.42 0.05
N VAL A 105 17.22 4.66 -0.92
CA VAL A 105 18.69 4.52 -1.10
C VAL A 105 19.30 5.86 -1.48
N THR A 106 18.65 6.62 -2.37
CA THR A 106 19.13 7.94 -2.79
C THR A 106 19.20 8.91 -1.61
N LEU A 107 18.11 9.07 -0.86
CA LEU A 107 18.06 10.01 0.26
C LEU A 107 19.01 9.59 1.40
N THR A 108 19.15 8.30 1.65
CA THR A 108 20.09 7.78 2.64
C THR A 108 21.54 8.02 2.21
N HIS A 109 21.85 7.93 0.92
CA HIS A 109 23.16 8.27 0.38
C HIS A 109 23.54 9.75 0.61
N PHE A 110 22.54 10.65 0.55
CA PHE A 110 22.71 12.07 0.88
C PHE A 110 22.70 12.37 2.40
N GLY A 111 22.71 11.35 3.25
CA GLY A 111 22.82 11.50 4.71
C GLY A 111 21.51 11.63 5.46
N LEU A 112 20.35 11.46 4.80
CA LEU A 112 19.08 11.44 5.49
C LEU A 112 18.95 10.14 6.30
N ASN A 113 18.36 10.24 7.51
CA ASN A 113 18.02 9.06 8.30
C ASN A 113 17.17 8.08 7.48
N TYR A 114 17.54 6.80 7.48
CA TYR A 114 16.91 5.77 6.64
C TYR A 114 15.41 5.57 6.92
N LEU A 115 14.94 5.76 8.15
CA LEU A 115 13.52 5.66 8.47
C LEU A 115 12.72 6.84 7.90
N LEU A 116 13.29 8.06 7.94
CA LEU A 116 12.68 9.22 7.29
C LEU A 116 12.71 9.09 5.76
N ALA A 117 13.83 8.63 5.21
CA ALA A 117 13.96 8.37 3.78
C ALA A 117 12.95 7.32 3.29
N ASN A 118 12.75 6.25 4.07
CA ASN A 118 11.74 5.22 3.79
C ASN A 118 10.30 5.77 3.87
N LEU A 119 10.01 6.63 4.83
CA LEU A 119 8.70 7.28 4.96
C LEU A 119 8.37 8.12 3.72
N ILE A 120 9.34 8.89 3.22
CA ILE A 120 9.19 9.68 2.00
C ILE A 120 8.99 8.76 0.80
N GLY A 121 9.82 7.72 0.65
CA GLY A 121 9.72 6.73 -0.41
C GLY A 121 8.37 6.01 -0.42
N ALA A 122 7.88 5.61 0.76
CA ALA A 122 6.57 4.98 0.92
C ALA A 122 5.43 5.94 0.52
N GLY A 123 5.54 7.23 0.83
CA GLY A 123 4.57 8.24 0.39
C GLY A 123 4.50 8.37 -1.14
N VAL A 124 5.65 8.44 -1.81
CA VAL A 124 5.71 8.48 -3.29
C VAL A 124 5.16 7.19 -3.89
N ALA A 125 5.55 6.03 -3.36
CA ALA A 125 5.05 4.73 -3.81
C ALA A 125 3.54 4.57 -3.59
N ALA A 126 2.98 5.14 -2.51
CA ALA A 126 1.55 5.08 -2.22
C ALA A 126 0.71 5.76 -3.28
N ILE A 127 1.17 6.89 -3.83
CA ILE A 127 0.49 7.59 -4.94
C ILE A 127 0.42 6.69 -6.18
N TRP A 128 1.54 6.06 -6.52
CA TRP A 128 1.62 5.10 -7.62
C TRP A 128 0.68 3.90 -7.40
N ASN A 129 0.78 3.26 -6.24
CA ASN A 129 0.01 2.08 -5.89
C ASN A 129 -1.49 2.36 -5.84
N PHE A 130 -1.90 3.49 -5.27
CA PHE A 130 -3.30 3.88 -5.20
C PHE A 130 -3.92 4.06 -6.59
N GLY A 131 -3.25 4.82 -7.46
CA GLY A 131 -3.74 5.08 -8.82
C GLY A 131 -3.93 3.79 -9.62
N LEU A 132 -2.94 2.90 -9.63
CA LEU A 132 -2.99 1.67 -10.41
C LEU A 132 -3.89 0.59 -9.79
N ASN A 133 -3.86 0.42 -8.47
CA ASN A 133 -4.73 -0.56 -7.81
C ASN A 133 -6.21 -0.19 -7.95
N HIS A 134 -6.55 1.09 -7.82
CA HIS A 134 -7.92 1.56 -8.04
C HIS A 134 -8.39 1.30 -9.48
N ALA A 135 -7.51 1.51 -10.46
CA ALA A 135 -7.84 1.34 -11.87
C ALA A 135 -7.90 -0.13 -12.33
N LEU A 136 -7.06 -1.02 -11.79
CA LEU A 136 -6.78 -2.34 -12.36
C LEU A 136 -7.13 -3.51 -11.45
N THR A 137 -6.85 -3.43 -10.15
CA THR A 137 -7.00 -4.58 -9.24
C THR A 137 -8.43 -4.75 -8.75
N TRP A 138 -9.11 -3.65 -8.49
CA TRP A 138 -10.41 -3.62 -7.79
C TRP A 138 -11.56 -3.08 -8.66
N ARG A 139 -11.49 -3.36 -9.95
CA ARG A 139 -12.60 -3.11 -10.89
C ARG A 139 -13.80 -4.00 -10.63
#